data_6812645e30ea0033e7bd877632c93dc8
#
_entry.id   6812645e30ea0033e7bd877632c93dc8
#
_cell.length_a   1.000
_cell.length_b   1.000
_cell.length_c   1.000
_cell.angle_alpha   90.00
_cell.angle_beta   90.00
_cell.angle_gamma   90.00
#
_symmetry.space_group_name_H-M   'P 1'
#
loop_
_entity.id
_entity.type
_entity.pdbx_description
1 polymer ?
#
loop_
_entity_poly.entity_id
_entity_poly.type
_entity_poly.pdbx_seq_one_letter_code
_entity_poly.pdbx_strand_id
1 'polypeptide(L)'
;MVMPINQLLVNTGAAIYYDAAFRRVLETHMGLLRNLASTQLVAIEPQLAYKYEYDFYGLLQERGVAEHLHWVILRVNDMVDPRQFRASMDRFMVPSPEVVDSIRKLHMTTASKM
;
A
#
# COMPACT_ATOMS: atom_id res chain seq x y z
N MET A 1 13.48 16.41 -23.29
CA MET A 1 14.36 16.36 -22.13
C MET A 1 14.62 14.92 -21.73
N VAL A 2 15.87 14.58 -21.54
CA VAL A 2 16.22 13.26 -21.09
C VAL A 2 15.86 13.13 -19.60
N MET A 3 15.15 12.07 -19.25
CA MET A 3 14.86 11.80 -17.86
C MET A 3 16.15 11.49 -17.11
N PRO A 4 16.43 12.18 -16.00
CA PRO A 4 17.63 11.88 -15.23
C PRO A 4 17.65 10.43 -14.74
N ILE A 5 18.82 9.84 -14.72
CA ILE A 5 19.00 8.46 -14.28
C ILE A 5 18.57 8.31 -12.82
N ASN A 6 18.85 9.32 -11.98
CA ASN A 6 18.46 9.27 -10.59
C ASN A 6 16.93 9.24 -10.43
N GLN A 7 16.20 9.86 -11.35
CA GLN A 7 14.75 9.81 -11.32
C GLN A 7 14.24 8.41 -11.64
N LEU A 8 14.88 7.72 -12.59
CA LEU A 8 14.58 6.33 -12.88
C LEU A 8 14.89 5.42 -11.69
N LEU A 9 16.01 5.68 -11.00
CA LEU A 9 16.38 4.89 -9.83
C LEU A 9 15.40 5.08 -8.68
N VAL A 10 14.96 6.30 -8.45
CA VAL A 10 13.96 6.58 -7.42
C VAL A 10 12.66 5.84 -7.71
N ASN A 11 12.23 5.85 -8.97
CA ASN A 11 10.98 5.23 -9.37
C ASN A 11 11.06 3.70 -9.43
N THR A 12 12.26 3.12 -9.50
CA THR A 12 12.43 1.67 -9.53
C THR A 12 11.82 1.01 -8.28
N GLY A 13 12.04 1.60 -7.11
CA GLY A 13 11.45 1.09 -5.88
C GLY A 13 9.93 1.12 -5.89
N ALA A 14 9.34 2.20 -6.42
CA ALA A 14 7.90 2.32 -6.52
C ALA A 14 7.31 1.37 -7.56
N ALA A 15 8.03 1.14 -8.68
CA ALA A 15 7.55 0.29 -9.75
C ALA A 15 7.35 -1.16 -9.31
N ILE A 16 8.18 -1.66 -8.37
CA ILE A 16 8.06 -3.03 -7.89
C ILE A 16 6.70 -3.29 -7.22
N TYR A 17 6.08 -2.27 -6.65
CA TYR A 17 4.78 -2.40 -6.00
C TYR A 17 3.65 -2.72 -6.98
N TYR A 18 3.88 -2.56 -8.27
CA TYR A 18 2.93 -2.92 -9.32
C TYR A 18 3.23 -4.27 -9.94
N ASP A 19 4.32 -4.90 -9.55
CA ASP A 19 4.71 -6.21 -10.08
C ASP A 19 3.87 -7.33 -9.45
N ALA A 20 3.33 -8.20 -10.29
CA ALA A 20 2.45 -9.27 -9.83
C ALA A 20 3.16 -10.26 -8.90
N ALA A 21 4.43 -10.55 -9.17
CA ALA A 21 5.19 -11.48 -8.33
C ALA A 21 5.41 -10.89 -6.92
N PHE A 22 5.74 -9.62 -6.84
CA PHE A 22 5.89 -8.95 -5.54
C PHE A 22 4.56 -8.85 -4.80
N ARG A 23 3.48 -8.57 -5.51
CA ARG A 23 2.15 -8.52 -4.89
C ARG A 23 1.75 -9.87 -4.30
N ARG A 24 2.11 -10.97 -4.95
CA ARG A 24 1.89 -12.31 -4.38
C ARG A 24 2.69 -12.52 -3.10
N VAL A 25 3.93 -12.04 -3.05
CA VAL A 25 4.73 -12.09 -1.83
C VAL A 25 4.06 -11.29 -0.72
N LEU A 26 3.60 -10.08 -1.02
CA LEU A 26 2.88 -9.26 -0.04
C LEU A 26 1.61 -9.95 0.45
N GLU A 27 0.87 -10.62 -0.44
CA GLU A 27 -0.33 -11.36 -0.04
C GLU A 27 -0.04 -12.41 1.02
N THR A 28 1.09 -13.11 0.89
CA THR A 28 1.46 -14.13 1.89
C THR A 28 1.83 -13.52 3.24
N HIS A 29 2.09 -12.21 3.28
CA HIS A 29 2.45 -11.49 4.50
C HIS A 29 1.32 -10.64 5.08
N MET A 30 0.12 -10.68 4.48
CA MET A 30 -0.96 -9.81 4.94
C MET A 30 -1.37 -10.08 6.39
N GLY A 31 -1.43 -11.35 6.80
CA GLY A 31 -1.74 -11.68 8.19
C GLY A 31 -0.70 -11.09 9.15
N LEU A 32 0.57 -11.20 8.80
CA LEU A 32 1.65 -10.60 9.59
C LEU A 32 1.50 -9.09 9.67
N LEU A 33 1.28 -8.44 8.52
CA LEU A 33 1.16 -6.98 8.47
C LEU A 33 0.00 -6.47 9.33
N ARG A 34 -1.13 -7.18 9.33
CA ARG A 34 -2.28 -6.79 10.15
C ARG A 34 -2.01 -6.87 11.64
N ASN A 35 -1.16 -7.80 12.06
CA ASN A 35 -0.96 -8.11 13.48
C ASN A 35 0.31 -7.51 14.08
N LEU A 36 1.12 -6.82 13.29
CA LEU A 36 2.32 -6.17 13.82
C LEU A 36 1.95 -4.97 14.70
N ALA A 37 2.70 -4.81 15.79
CA ALA A 37 2.50 -3.67 16.69
C ALA A 37 2.75 -2.33 15.99
N SER A 38 3.57 -2.33 14.93
CA SER A 38 3.88 -1.12 14.16
C SER A 38 2.78 -0.72 13.18
N THR A 39 1.80 -1.60 12.94
CA THR A 39 0.66 -1.29 12.08
C THR A 39 -0.29 -0.36 12.83
N GLN A 40 -0.58 0.80 12.24
CA GLN A 40 -1.40 1.82 12.88
C GLN A 40 -2.83 1.75 12.40
N LEU A 41 -3.75 2.13 13.29
CA LEU A 41 -5.15 2.37 12.93
C LEU A 41 -5.33 3.86 12.77
N VAL A 42 -5.74 4.29 11.58
CA VAL A 42 -5.93 5.69 11.25
C VAL A 42 -7.43 5.97 11.18
N ALA A 43 -7.89 6.96 11.97
CA ALA A 43 -9.30 7.34 11.98
C ALA A 43 -9.68 8.04 10.68
N ILE A 44 -10.91 7.81 10.24
CA ILE A 44 -11.46 8.47 9.05
C ILE A 44 -12.57 9.41 9.51
N GLU A 45 -12.45 10.67 9.15
CA GLU A 45 -13.50 11.65 9.42
C GLU A 45 -14.77 11.28 8.64
N PRO A 46 -15.96 11.34 9.25
CA PRO A 46 -17.18 10.94 8.56
C PRO A 46 -17.42 11.64 7.23
N GLN A 47 -17.07 12.92 7.15
CA GLN A 47 -17.24 13.66 5.90
C GLN A 47 -16.37 13.09 4.77
N LEU A 48 -15.14 12.68 5.11
CA LEU A 48 -14.24 12.07 4.13
C LEU A 48 -14.72 10.69 3.73
N ALA A 49 -15.24 9.92 4.68
CA ALA A 49 -15.79 8.60 4.39
C ALA A 49 -16.95 8.71 3.40
N TYR A 50 -17.85 9.67 3.57
CA TYR A 50 -18.95 9.90 2.65
C TYR A 50 -18.46 10.39 1.28
N LYS A 51 -17.50 11.32 1.29
CA LYS A 51 -16.96 11.87 0.05
C LYS A 51 -16.35 10.81 -0.84
N TYR A 52 -15.65 9.85 -0.22
CA TYR A 52 -14.91 8.83 -0.96
C TYR A 52 -15.55 7.44 -0.88
N GLU A 53 -16.81 7.37 -0.52
CA GLU A 53 -17.52 6.09 -0.57
C GLU A 53 -17.39 5.48 -1.96
N TYR A 54 -17.03 4.20 -2.02
CA TYR A 54 -16.71 3.45 -3.25
C TYR A 54 -15.41 3.87 -3.92
N ASP A 55 -14.57 4.68 -3.25
CA ASP A 55 -13.32 5.17 -3.83
C ASP A 55 -12.22 5.26 -2.76
N PHE A 56 -11.76 4.10 -2.31
CA PHE A 56 -10.75 4.04 -1.26
C PHE A 56 -9.44 4.70 -1.68
N TYR A 57 -9.03 4.55 -2.94
CA TYR A 57 -7.79 5.15 -3.43
C TYR A 57 -7.85 6.68 -3.43
N GLY A 58 -9.03 7.23 -3.72
CA GLY A 58 -9.22 8.68 -3.61
C GLY A 58 -9.04 9.18 -2.19
N LEU A 59 -9.56 8.43 -1.21
CA LEU A 59 -9.35 8.75 0.20
C LEU A 59 -7.87 8.73 0.56
N LEU A 60 -7.15 7.69 0.15
CA LEU A 60 -5.72 7.57 0.43
C LEU A 60 -4.93 8.71 -0.20
N GLN A 61 -5.28 9.09 -1.42
CA GLN A 61 -4.64 10.20 -2.11
C GLN A 61 -4.85 11.51 -1.35
N GLU A 62 -6.06 11.78 -0.89
CA GLU A 62 -6.34 13.00 -0.12
C GLU A 62 -5.60 13.00 1.21
N ARG A 63 -5.41 11.83 1.82
CA ARG A 63 -4.66 11.70 3.06
C ARG A 63 -3.15 11.74 2.85
N GLY A 64 -2.68 11.93 1.62
CA GLY A 64 -1.26 12.05 1.33
C GLY A 64 -0.50 10.74 1.28
N VAL A 65 -1.19 9.62 1.14
CA VAL A 65 -0.54 8.31 1.04
C VAL A 65 0.05 8.15 -0.36
N ALA A 66 1.31 7.72 -0.45
CA ALA A 66 1.97 7.52 -1.73
C ALA A 66 1.22 6.47 -2.55
N GLU A 67 1.07 6.74 -3.84
CA GLU A 67 0.24 5.93 -4.73
C GLU A 67 0.68 4.47 -4.78
N HIS A 68 1.98 4.21 -4.75
CA HIS A 68 2.49 2.84 -4.83
C HIS A 68 2.15 2.00 -3.60
N LEU A 69 1.73 2.62 -2.50
CA LEU A 69 1.32 1.92 -1.28
C LEU A 69 -0.19 1.67 -1.22
N HIS A 70 -0.97 2.24 -2.15
CA HIS A 70 -2.43 2.13 -2.10
C HIS A 70 -2.90 0.68 -2.11
N TRP A 71 -2.33 -0.14 -2.99
CA TRP A 71 -2.74 -1.54 -3.08
C TRP A 71 -2.45 -2.31 -1.78
N VAL A 72 -1.27 -2.08 -1.17
CA VAL A 72 -0.91 -2.75 0.08
C VAL A 72 -1.91 -2.40 1.18
N ILE A 73 -2.26 -1.11 1.29
CA ILE A 73 -3.21 -0.64 2.30
C ILE A 73 -4.60 -1.20 2.02
N LEU A 74 -5.01 -1.25 0.77
CA LEU A 74 -6.27 -1.87 0.38
C LEU A 74 -6.35 -3.31 0.87
N ARG A 75 -5.31 -4.10 0.59
CA ARG A 75 -5.30 -5.52 0.93
C ARG A 75 -5.21 -5.76 2.43
N VAL A 76 -4.43 -4.96 3.14
CA VAL A 76 -4.34 -5.07 4.59
C VAL A 76 -5.70 -4.86 5.24
N ASN A 77 -6.56 -4.05 4.62
CA ASN A 77 -7.90 -3.78 5.12
C ASN A 77 -8.96 -4.73 4.55
N ASP A 78 -8.55 -5.87 4.02
CA ASP A 78 -9.43 -6.93 3.52
C ASP A 78 -10.28 -6.53 2.33
N MET A 79 -9.82 -5.58 1.54
CA MET A 79 -10.49 -5.21 0.30
C MET A 79 -9.66 -5.69 -0.89
N VAL A 80 -10.34 -6.11 -1.95
CA VAL A 80 -9.69 -6.47 -3.22
C VAL A 80 -9.88 -5.40 -4.28
N ASP A 81 -10.82 -4.48 -4.07
CA ASP A 81 -11.18 -3.44 -5.02
C ASP A 81 -11.47 -2.17 -4.25
N PRO A 82 -10.93 -1.00 -4.67
CA PRO A 82 -11.20 0.25 -3.96
C PRO A 82 -12.68 0.64 -3.93
N ARG A 83 -13.50 0.08 -4.80
CA ARG A 83 -14.94 0.33 -4.78
C ARG A 83 -15.66 -0.35 -3.62
N GLN A 84 -14.97 -1.21 -2.88
CA GLN A 84 -15.53 -1.87 -1.70
C GLN A 84 -15.57 -0.97 -0.47
N PHE A 85 -14.93 0.19 -0.53
CA PHE A 85 -14.92 1.13 0.59
C PHE A 85 -16.31 1.70 0.85
N ARG A 86 -16.72 1.70 2.12
CA ARG A 86 -18.05 2.19 2.54
C ARG A 86 -17.89 3.30 3.57
N ALA A 87 -18.86 4.22 3.56
CA ALA A 87 -18.88 5.35 4.49
C ALA A 87 -19.01 4.91 5.95
N SER A 88 -19.44 3.70 6.21
CA SER A 88 -19.50 3.14 7.56
C SER A 88 -18.13 2.81 8.15
N MET A 89 -17.08 2.79 7.34
CA MET A 89 -15.71 2.57 7.81
C MET A 89 -15.22 3.82 8.53
N ASP A 90 -14.86 3.67 9.80
CA ASP A 90 -14.40 4.80 10.62
C ASP A 90 -12.88 4.81 10.83
N ARG A 91 -12.19 3.78 10.37
CA ARG A 91 -10.72 3.67 10.49
C ARG A 91 -10.19 2.66 9.50
N PHE A 92 -8.90 2.74 9.21
CA PHE A 92 -8.23 1.77 8.37
C PHE A 92 -6.84 1.49 8.90
N MET A 93 -6.33 0.30 8.59
CA MET A 93 -4.99 -0.11 8.99
C MET A 93 -3.95 0.40 8.01
N VAL A 94 -2.83 0.88 8.55
CA VAL A 94 -1.68 1.31 7.75
C VAL A 94 -0.45 0.58 8.27
N PRO A 95 0.13 -0.36 7.51
CA PRO A 95 1.34 -1.04 7.94
C PRO A 95 2.52 -0.07 7.91
N SER A 96 3.54 -0.37 8.72
CA SER A 96 4.76 0.43 8.73
C SER A 96 5.43 0.38 7.37
N PRO A 97 5.75 1.54 6.76
CA PRO A 97 6.45 1.55 5.48
C PRO A 97 7.80 0.84 5.54
N GLU A 98 8.48 0.90 6.69
CA GLU A 98 9.77 0.22 6.86
C GLU A 98 9.63 -1.29 6.78
N VAL A 99 8.55 -1.85 7.35
CA VAL A 99 8.31 -3.29 7.30
C VAL A 99 8.00 -3.73 5.87
N VAL A 100 7.16 -2.98 5.16
CA VAL A 100 6.84 -3.28 3.76
C VAL A 100 8.10 -3.18 2.90
N ASP A 101 8.91 -2.18 3.15
CA ASP A 101 10.17 -2.00 2.42
C ASP A 101 11.16 -3.13 2.70
N SER A 102 11.17 -3.67 3.92
CA SER A 102 11.99 -4.83 4.26
C SER A 102 11.58 -6.06 3.44
N ILE A 103 10.29 -6.27 3.28
CA ILE A 103 9.78 -7.37 2.44
C ILE A 103 10.21 -7.16 0.99
N ARG A 104 10.14 -5.93 0.49
CA ARG A 104 10.58 -5.58 -0.85
C ARG A 104 12.06 -5.91 -1.05
N LYS A 105 12.90 -5.50 -0.13
CA LYS A 105 14.34 -5.76 -0.20
C LYS A 105 14.64 -7.25 -0.22
N LEU A 106 13.96 -8.01 0.64
CA LEU A 106 14.15 -9.45 0.69
C LEU A 106 13.73 -10.10 -0.62
N HIS A 107 12.60 -9.69 -1.19
CA HIS A 107 12.12 -10.21 -2.47
C HIS A 107 13.12 -9.94 -3.60
N MET A 108 13.62 -8.71 -3.68
CA MET A 108 14.59 -8.35 -4.72
C MET A 108 15.91 -9.11 -4.57
N THR A 109 16.37 -9.31 -3.34
CA THR A 109 17.59 -10.08 -3.10
C THR A 109 17.40 -11.53 -3.53
N THR A 110 16.27 -12.13 -3.19
CA THR A 110 15.97 -13.51 -3.58
C THR A 110 15.89 -13.64 -5.10
N ALA A 111 15.20 -12.72 -5.77
CA ALA A 111 15.06 -12.74 -7.21
C ALA A 111 16.41 -12.60 -7.92
N SER A 112 17.32 -11.77 -7.41
CA SER A 112 18.62 -11.56 -8.03
C SER A 112 19.56 -12.75 -7.84
N LYS A 113 19.27 -13.65 -6.92
CA LYS A 113 20.07 -14.87 -6.73
C LYS A 113 19.63 -16.02 -7.61
N MET A 114 18.49 -15.87 -8.25
CA MET A 114 17.99 -16.87 -9.18
C MET A 114 18.49 -16.57 -10.59
#